data_c417bee157a3664fe626b1db94c9e113
#
_entry.id   c417bee157a3664fe626b1db94c9e113
#
_cell.length_a   1.000
_cell.length_b   1.000
_cell.length_c   1.000
_cell.angle_alpha   90.00
_cell.angle_beta   90.00
_cell.angle_gamma   90.00
#
_symmetry.space_group_name_H-M   'P 1'
#
loop_
_entity.id
_entity.type
_entity.pdbx_description
1 polymer ?
#
loop_
_entity_poly.entity_id
_entity_poly.type
_entity_poly.pdbx_seq_one_letter_code
_entity_poly.pdbx_strand_id
1 'polypeptide(L)'
;MEVYLDNSATTRVFPEVAELMTKVMCEDYGNPSSMHRKGMEAEQYIRYAKETLAKLLKVSEKEILFTSGGTESDNMALIGCAMANMRRGKHLITTKIEHPAILQTMHYLETQGFRVTYLPVDKSGRIHLEDLQRSICPDTILVSIMFVNNEIGSLQPIAEVGALIKRMNPNILFHVDAVQGFGKFRIYPKKMNIDLMSVSSHKIHGPKGVGFLYVGEKVKMLPINYGGGQQRNMRSGTENVPGIAGMTLAAQMVYEKFDEDMDKLYELKEYFIKGIYKMEGMQVNGLIPEAVDYRSTAPHVVSVSVAGVRSEVLLHALEDKGIYISAGSACASNKPQTSETLKAIGLQKEFWDSTIRFSFSVFTTKEEIDYTLNVMYDMIPMLRKYTRRR
;
A
#
# COMPACT_ATOMS: atom_id res chain seq x y z
N MET A 1 -18.42 -19.95 10.64
CA MET A 1 -18.00 -18.56 10.89
C MET A 1 -17.40 -18.03 9.60
N GLU A 2 -17.70 -16.81 9.20
CA GLU A 2 -17.03 -16.12 8.08
C GLU A 2 -15.92 -15.22 8.64
N VAL A 3 -14.69 -15.40 8.17
CA VAL A 3 -13.50 -14.72 8.66
C VAL A 3 -12.74 -14.10 7.49
N TYR A 4 -12.64 -12.77 7.44
CA TYR A 4 -11.97 -12.06 6.36
C TYR A 4 -10.59 -11.56 6.80
N LEU A 5 -9.55 -12.26 6.34
CA LEU A 5 -8.14 -11.97 6.64
C LEU A 5 -7.34 -11.59 5.38
N ASP A 6 -8.00 -10.93 4.40
CA ASP A 6 -7.35 -10.40 3.19
C ASP A 6 -7.48 -8.87 3.06
N ASN A 7 -7.37 -8.18 4.19
CA ASN A 7 -7.52 -6.72 4.27
C ASN A 7 -6.42 -5.93 3.54
N SER A 8 -5.26 -6.54 3.24
CA SER A 8 -4.23 -5.95 2.39
C SER A 8 -4.61 -5.95 0.90
N ALA A 9 -5.52 -6.82 0.47
CA ALA A 9 -6.08 -6.76 -0.89
C ALA A 9 -7.14 -5.65 -0.99
N THR A 10 -8.09 -5.62 -0.07
CA THR A 10 -9.10 -4.54 0.08
C THR A 10 -9.74 -4.65 1.46
N THR A 11 -10.23 -3.54 2.00
CA THR A 11 -10.96 -3.53 3.26
C THR A 11 -12.46 -3.37 3.05
N ARG A 12 -13.26 -3.86 4.00
CA ARG A 12 -14.69 -3.57 4.08
C ARG A 12 -14.88 -2.08 4.37
N VAL A 13 -15.79 -1.43 3.65
CA VAL A 13 -16.13 -0.02 3.85
C VAL A 13 -16.84 0.16 5.20
N PHE A 14 -16.55 1.23 5.93
CA PHE A 14 -17.32 1.59 7.10
C PHE A 14 -18.79 1.90 6.73
N PRO A 15 -19.78 1.48 7.53
CA PRO A 15 -21.19 1.76 7.25
C PRO A 15 -21.47 3.25 7.06
N GLU A 16 -20.90 4.11 7.90
CA GLU A 16 -21.08 5.57 7.89
C GLU A 16 -20.52 6.18 6.57
N VAL A 17 -19.46 5.58 6.03
CA VAL A 17 -18.90 5.97 4.73
C VAL A 17 -19.87 5.64 3.60
N ALA A 18 -20.49 4.45 3.63
CA ALA A 18 -21.46 4.04 2.62
C ALA A 18 -22.73 4.94 2.67
N GLU A 19 -23.20 5.29 3.86
CA GLU A 19 -24.33 6.19 4.05
C GLU A 19 -24.03 7.59 3.49
N LEU A 20 -22.86 8.17 3.83
CA LEU A 20 -22.45 9.46 3.27
C LEU A 20 -22.37 9.44 1.75
N MET A 21 -21.77 8.40 1.18
CA MET A 21 -21.66 8.25 -0.28
C MET A 21 -23.04 8.19 -0.94
N THR A 22 -23.99 7.45 -0.35
CA THR A 22 -25.38 7.36 -0.85
C THR A 22 -26.04 8.73 -0.84
N LYS A 23 -25.89 9.49 0.24
CA LYS A 23 -26.41 10.87 0.33
C LYS A 23 -25.81 11.73 -0.78
N VAL A 24 -24.49 11.73 -0.96
CA VAL A 24 -23.83 12.55 -2.00
C VAL A 24 -24.24 12.15 -3.40
N MET A 25 -24.47 10.85 -3.68
CA MET A 25 -24.94 10.38 -4.98
C MET A 25 -26.39 10.73 -5.28
N CYS A 26 -27.27 10.73 -4.27
CA CYS A 26 -28.71 10.84 -4.49
C CYS A 26 -29.27 12.25 -4.20
N GLU A 27 -28.67 13.00 -3.27
CA GLU A 27 -29.17 14.29 -2.83
C GLU A 27 -28.25 15.44 -3.27
N ASP A 28 -26.92 15.31 -3.06
CA ASP A 28 -25.92 16.36 -3.34
C ASP A 28 -25.13 16.09 -4.64
N TYR A 29 -25.80 15.54 -5.63
CA TYR A 29 -25.25 14.98 -6.90
C TYR A 29 -24.73 16.01 -7.90
N GLY A 30 -24.57 17.28 -7.53
CA GLY A 30 -24.14 18.35 -8.43
C GLY A 30 -22.76 18.12 -9.04
N ASN A 31 -22.54 18.67 -10.24
CA ASN A 31 -21.20 18.73 -10.81
C ASN A 31 -20.43 19.90 -10.16
N PRO A 32 -19.26 19.67 -9.52
CA PRO A 32 -18.50 20.71 -8.83
C PRO A 32 -18.07 21.88 -9.72
N SER A 33 -17.99 21.66 -11.04
CA SER A 33 -17.65 22.72 -12.01
C SER A 33 -18.84 23.61 -12.39
N SER A 34 -20.06 23.29 -11.91
CA SER A 34 -21.25 24.07 -12.23
C SER A 34 -21.40 25.29 -11.31
N MET A 35 -21.76 26.44 -11.87
CA MET A 35 -21.89 27.71 -11.13
C MET A 35 -23.18 27.85 -10.32
N HIS A 36 -24.16 26.94 -10.50
CA HIS A 36 -25.39 26.95 -9.73
C HIS A 36 -25.25 26.27 -8.37
N ARG A 37 -26.22 26.47 -7.47
CA ARG A 37 -26.21 26.03 -6.08
C ARG A 37 -25.81 24.54 -5.90
N LYS A 38 -26.34 23.64 -6.72
CA LYS A 38 -26.01 22.20 -6.66
C LYS A 38 -24.53 21.92 -6.95
N GLY A 39 -23.92 22.66 -7.86
CA GLY A 39 -22.48 22.55 -8.14
C GLY A 39 -21.65 23.05 -6.95
N MET A 40 -22.06 24.17 -6.35
CA MET A 40 -21.38 24.71 -5.16
C MET A 40 -21.47 23.78 -3.96
N GLU A 41 -22.62 23.11 -3.74
CA GLU A 41 -22.80 22.09 -2.69
C GLU A 41 -21.82 20.91 -2.91
N ALA A 42 -21.70 20.41 -4.14
CA ALA A 42 -20.75 19.34 -4.47
C ALA A 42 -19.28 19.78 -4.31
N GLU A 43 -18.95 21.01 -4.71
CA GLU A 43 -17.58 21.56 -4.55
C GLU A 43 -17.17 21.70 -3.09
N GLN A 44 -18.12 21.93 -2.15
CA GLN A 44 -17.84 21.96 -0.73
C GLN A 44 -17.25 20.64 -0.20
N TYR A 45 -17.72 19.48 -0.71
CA TYR A 45 -17.16 18.17 -0.33
C TYR A 45 -15.68 18.04 -0.74
N ILE A 46 -15.35 18.52 -1.94
CA ILE A 46 -13.94 18.47 -2.43
C ILE A 46 -13.05 19.39 -1.59
N ARG A 47 -13.51 20.60 -1.27
CA ARG A 47 -12.78 21.54 -0.46
C ARG A 47 -12.56 21.00 0.95
N TYR A 48 -13.62 20.53 1.61
CA TYR A 48 -13.55 19.91 2.93
C TYR A 48 -12.60 18.71 2.95
N ALA A 49 -12.61 17.89 1.91
CA ALA A 49 -11.71 16.77 1.77
C ALA A 49 -10.24 17.21 1.71
N LYS A 50 -9.92 18.24 0.91
CA LYS A 50 -8.56 18.79 0.85
C LYS A 50 -8.11 19.36 2.20
N GLU A 51 -8.94 20.16 2.86
CA GLU A 51 -8.69 20.71 4.20
C GLU A 51 -8.39 19.61 5.22
N THR A 52 -9.24 18.58 5.24
CA THR A 52 -9.13 17.45 6.19
C THR A 52 -7.85 16.63 5.96
N LEU A 53 -7.59 16.21 4.72
CA LEU A 53 -6.40 15.42 4.40
C LEU A 53 -5.12 16.24 4.61
N ALA A 54 -5.13 17.52 4.25
CA ALA A 54 -4.01 18.42 4.49
C ALA A 54 -3.70 18.57 5.98
N LYS A 55 -4.74 18.69 6.82
CA LYS A 55 -4.60 18.74 8.29
C LYS A 55 -3.99 17.44 8.85
N LEU A 56 -4.45 16.27 8.41
CA LEU A 56 -3.92 14.97 8.83
C LEU A 56 -2.44 14.82 8.48
N LEU A 57 -2.03 15.26 7.30
CA LEU A 57 -0.66 15.18 6.79
C LEU A 57 0.23 16.36 7.20
N LYS A 58 -0.33 17.42 7.80
CA LYS A 58 0.34 18.69 8.13
C LYS A 58 0.97 19.36 6.89
N VAL A 59 0.20 19.45 5.83
CA VAL A 59 0.56 20.03 4.53
C VAL A 59 -0.46 21.09 4.09
N SER A 60 -0.28 21.72 2.92
CA SER A 60 -1.25 22.64 2.33
C SER A 60 -2.31 21.88 1.53
N GLU A 61 -3.55 22.38 1.51
CA GLU A 61 -4.64 21.86 0.67
C GLU A 61 -4.27 21.81 -0.81
N LYS A 62 -3.44 22.76 -1.26
CA LYS A 62 -2.93 22.81 -2.63
C LYS A 62 -2.01 21.64 -2.98
N GLU A 63 -1.50 20.94 -1.99
CA GLU A 63 -0.61 19.78 -2.16
C GLU A 63 -1.39 18.46 -2.29
N ILE A 64 -2.74 18.47 -2.18
CA ILE A 64 -3.60 17.29 -2.34
C ILE A 64 -4.21 17.26 -3.74
N LEU A 65 -4.03 16.16 -4.45
CA LEU A 65 -4.53 15.89 -5.79
C LEU A 65 -5.33 14.58 -5.79
N PHE A 66 -6.65 14.63 -6.06
CA PHE A 66 -7.47 13.42 -6.08
C PHE A 66 -7.26 12.61 -7.34
N THR A 67 -7.25 11.29 -7.19
CA THR A 67 -7.04 10.29 -8.25
C THR A 67 -8.06 9.16 -8.11
N SER A 68 -8.02 8.18 -9.01
CA SER A 68 -8.85 6.98 -8.92
C SER A 68 -8.28 5.90 -7.97
N GLY A 69 -7.09 6.12 -7.39
CA GLY A 69 -6.46 5.17 -6.47
C GLY A 69 -4.94 5.17 -6.54
N GLY A 70 -4.30 4.24 -5.86
CA GLY A 70 -2.84 4.13 -5.77
C GLY A 70 -2.17 4.02 -7.13
N THR A 71 -2.67 3.15 -8.00
CA THR A 71 -2.07 2.92 -9.33
C THR A 71 -2.04 4.20 -10.19
N GLU A 72 -3.12 4.99 -10.21
CA GLU A 72 -3.11 6.27 -10.92
C GLU A 72 -2.15 7.26 -10.26
N SER A 73 -2.14 7.33 -8.93
CA SER A 73 -1.23 8.20 -8.16
C SER A 73 0.23 7.89 -8.46
N ASP A 74 0.61 6.60 -8.43
CA ASP A 74 1.96 6.14 -8.73
C ASP A 74 2.39 6.48 -10.16
N ASN A 75 1.53 6.18 -11.13
CA ASN A 75 1.79 6.50 -12.54
C ASN A 75 1.94 8.01 -12.75
N MET A 76 1.06 8.83 -12.16
CA MET A 76 1.15 10.29 -12.25
C MET A 76 2.46 10.79 -11.64
N ALA A 77 2.82 10.30 -10.45
CA ALA A 77 4.06 10.69 -9.78
C ALA A 77 5.29 10.33 -10.61
N LEU A 78 5.40 9.09 -11.05
CA LEU A 78 6.60 8.59 -11.73
C LEU A 78 6.71 9.15 -13.15
N ILE A 79 5.70 8.98 -13.99
CA ILE A 79 5.72 9.43 -15.38
C ILE A 79 5.75 10.96 -15.43
N GLY A 80 4.86 11.61 -14.67
CA GLY A 80 4.76 13.07 -14.68
C GLY A 80 6.06 13.74 -14.24
N CYS A 81 6.71 13.23 -13.17
CA CYS A 81 7.98 13.78 -12.69
C CYS A 81 9.15 13.43 -13.60
N ALA A 82 9.26 12.19 -14.09
CA ALA A 82 10.33 11.79 -14.99
C ALA A 82 10.35 12.67 -16.25
N MET A 83 9.19 12.81 -16.90
CA MET A 83 9.07 13.63 -18.12
C MET A 83 9.32 15.11 -17.86
N ALA A 84 8.84 15.67 -16.74
CA ALA A 84 9.07 17.08 -16.39
C ALA A 84 10.55 17.41 -16.10
N ASN A 85 11.34 16.43 -15.65
CA ASN A 85 12.72 16.61 -15.19
C ASN A 85 13.76 15.96 -16.11
N MET A 86 13.38 15.39 -17.27
CA MET A 86 14.27 14.63 -18.18
C MET A 86 15.50 15.42 -18.69
N ARG A 87 15.43 16.77 -18.67
CA ARG A 87 16.57 17.64 -19.03
C ARG A 87 17.61 17.74 -17.92
N ARG A 88 17.26 17.39 -16.68
CA ARG A 88 18.16 17.42 -15.51
C ARG A 88 18.89 16.11 -15.32
N GLY A 89 18.30 15.01 -15.80
CA GLY A 89 18.85 13.67 -15.72
C GLY A 89 17.83 12.62 -16.15
N LYS A 90 18.31 11.40 -16.32
CA LYS A 90 17.50 10.26 -16.74
C LYS A 90 17.68 9.03 -15.86
N HIS A 91 18.14 9.21 -14.63
CA HIS A 91 18.30 8.10 -13.70
C HIS A 91 17.20 8.13 -12.62
N LEU A 92 16.58 6.97 -12.43
CA LEU A 92 15.54 6.70 -11.44
C LEU A 92 16.01 5.57 -10.52
N ILE A 93 15.60 5.61 -9.27
CA ILE A 93 15.91 4.55 -8.29
C ILE A 93 14.60 4.05 -7.67
N THR A 94 14.46 2.75 -7.55
CA THR A 94 13.35 2.07 -6.86
C THR A 94 13.84 0.81 -6.16
N THR A 95 12.94 0.02 -5.56
CA THR A 95 13.30 -1.26 -4.94
C THR A 95 12.80 -2.46 -5.73
N LYS A 96 13.36 -3.66 -5.46
CA LYS A 96 12.90 -4.91 -6.10
C LYS A 96 11.56 -5.42 -5.57
N ILE A 97 11.05 -4.84 -4.47
CA ILE A 97 9.87 -5.32 -3.77
C ILE A 97 8.66 -4.40 -3.91
N GLU A 98 8.70 -3.45 -4.84
CA GLU A 98 7.60 -2.51 -5.07
C GLU A 98 6.35 -3.20 -5.63
N HIS A 99 5.21 -2.53 -5.43
CA HIS A 99 3.96 -2.94 -6.07
C HIS A 99 4.08 -2.89 -7.61
N PRO A 100 3.36 -3.76 -8.35
CA PRO A 100 3.35 -3.73 -9.82
C PRO A 100 3.07 -2.36 -10.44
N ALA A 101 2.28 -1.49 -9.79
CA ALA A 101 2.03 -0.12 -10.26
C ALA A 101 3.32 0.72 -10.36
N ILE A 102 4.32 0.46 -9.50
CA ILE A 102 5.64 1.08 -9.56
C ILE A 102 6.53 0.33 -10.57
N LEU A 103 6.67 -1.00 -10.42
CA LEU A 103 7.60 -1.79 -11.25
C LEU A 103 7.27 -1.70 -12.74
N GLN A 104 6.00 -1.84 -13.12
CA GLN A 104 5.57 -1.74 -14.52
C GLN A 104 5.76 -0.32 -15.06
N THR A 105 5.52 0.70 -14.24
CA THR A 105 5.77 2.09 -14.63
C THR A 105 7.27 2.37 -14.79
N MET A 106 8.13 1.81 -13.95
CA MET A 106 9.59 1.91 -14.10
C MET A 106 10.07 1.21 -15.39
N HIS A 107 9.56 0.00 -15.68
CA HIS A 107 9.84 -0.68 -16.95
C HIS A 107 9.37 0.12 -18.17
N TYR A 108 8.19 0.75 -18.10
CA TYR A 108 7.75 1.66 -19.15
C TYR A 108 8.75 2.82 -19.33
N LEU A 109 9.20 3.45 -18.24
CA LEU A 109 10.16 4.57 -18.31
C LEU A 109 11.52 4.12 -18.87
N GLU A 110 11.96 2.89 -18.63
CA GLU A 110 13.15 2.31 -19.32
C GLU A 110 12.97 2.31 -20.84
N THR A 111 11.77 1.96 -21.35
CA THR A 111 11.48 2.06 -22.80
C THR A 111 11.49 3.49 -23.33
N GLN A 112 11.31 4.48 -22.45
CA GLN A 112 11.39 5.91 -22.78
C GLN A 112 12.81 6.48 -22.65
N GLY A 113 13.81 5.62 -22.44
CA GLY A 113 15.23 5.98 -22.37
C GLY A 113 15.70 6.49 -21.00
N PHE A 114 14.97 6.19 -19.93
CA PHE A 114 15.44 6.35 -18.56
C PHE A 114 16.24 5.12 -18.12
N ARG A 115 17.19 5.31 -17.23
CA ARG A 115 17.92 4.24 -16.56
C ARG A 115 17.34 4.04 -15.17
N VAL A 116 16.99 2.80 -14.80
CA VAL A 116 16.42 2.48 -13.49
C VAL A 116 17.37 1.59 -12.68
N THR A 117 17.63 1.96 -11.44
CA THR A 117 18.33 1.12 -10.46
C THR A 117 17.30 0.52 -9.49
N TYR A 118 17.28 -0.80 -9.41
CA TYR A 118 16.43 -1.57 -8.49
C TYR A 118 17.24 -2.00 -7.27
N LEU A 119 17.05 -1.31 -6.14
CA LEU A 119 17.78 -1.60 -4.90
C LEU A 119 17.45 -3.00 -4.37
N PRO A 120 18.45 -3.75 -3.91
CA PRO A 120 18.22 -4.99 -3.17
C PRO A 120 17.63 -4.69 -1.79
N VAL A 121 17.09 -5.75 -1.17
CA VAL A 121 16.62 -5.73 0.21
C VAL A 121 17.25 -6.88 1.00
N ASP A 122 17.27 -6.77 2.31
CA ASP A 122 17.69 -7.84 3.20
C ASP A 122 16.58 -8.89 3.41
N LYS A 123 16.82 -9.89 4.27
CA LYS A 123 15.85 -10.94 4.59
C LYS A 123 14.57 -10.44 5.28
N SER A 124 14.62 -9.25 5.91
CA SER A 124 13.44 -8.60 6.49
C SER A 124 12.67 -7.77 5.45
N GLY A 125 13.17 -7.67 4.22
CA GLY A 125 12.61 -6.85 3.16
C GLY A 125 12.93 -5.37 3.27
N ARG A 126 13.98 -4.97 4.01
CA ARG A 126 14.42 -3.57 4.15
C ARG A 126 15.60 -3.28 3.24
N ILE A 127 15.65 -2.06 2.71
CA ILE A 127 16.82 -1.56 1.98
C ILE A 127 17.93 -1.17 2.96
N HIS A 128 19.18 -1.25 2.50
CA HIS A 128 20.31 -0.64 3.19
C HIS A 128 20.55 0.78 2.65
N LEU A 129 20.72 1.75 3.54
CA LEU A 129 20.96 3.15 3.16
C LEU A 129 22.24 3.33 2.35
N GLU A 130 23.25 2.49 2.61
CA GLU A 130 24.51 2.46 1.88
C GLU A 130 24.32 2.08 0.40
N ASP A 131 23.38 1.17 0.08
CA ASP A 131 23.06 0.80 -1.29
C ASP A 131 22.38 1.96 -2.02
N LEU A 132 21.46 2.65 -1.37
CA LEU A 132 20.86 3.86 -1.91
C LEU A 132 21.93 4.95 -2.14
N GLN A 133 22.80 5.18 -1.16
CA GLN A 133 23.85 6.20 -1.24
C GLN A 133 24.80 5.94 -2.42
N ARG A 134 25.21 4.69 -2.63
CA ARG A 134 26.07 4.29 -3.76
C ARG A 134 25.37 4.38 -5.12
N SER A 135 24.04 4.24 -5.13
CA SER A 135 23.25 4.28 -6.37
C SER A 135 22.94 5.69 -6.83
N ILE A 136 22.92 6.68 -5.93
CA ILE A 136 22.69 8.08 -6.29
C ILE A 136 23.88 8.62 -7.10
N CYS A 137 23.58 9.20 -8.26
CA CYS A 137 24.56 9.82 -9.14
C CYS A 137 24.07 11.21 -9.60
N PRO A 138 24.91 12.03 -10.27
CA PRO A 138 24.53 13.36 -10.75
C PRO A 138 23.30 13.38 -11.65
N ASP A 139 23.03 12.28 -12.35
CA ASP A 139 21.91 12.07 -13.28
C ASP A 139 20.63 11.57 -12.60
N THR A 140 20.65 11.34 -11.27
CA THR A 140 19.49 10.88 -10.51
C THR A 140 18.50 12.02 -10.31
N ILE A 141 17.23 11.80 -10.73
CA ILE A 141 16.16 12.81 -10.64
C ILE A 141 15.02 12.38 -9.71
N LEU A 142 14.82 11.08 -9.48
CA LEU A 142 13.71 10.54 -8.71
C LEU A 142 14.11 9.26 -8.00
N VAL A 143 13.72 9.14 -6.73
CA VAL A 143 13.75 7.91 -5.94
C VAL A 143 12.33 7.58 -5.54
N SER A 144 11.89 6.34 -5.75
CA SER A 144 10.56 5.85 -5.38
C SER A 144 10.68 4.61 -4.51
N ILE A 145 10.16 4.65 -3.28
CA ILE A 145 10.24 3.55 -2.32
C ILE A 145 8.91 3.42 -1.60
N MET A 146 8.35 2.21 -1.56
CA MET A 146 7.12 1.94 -0.81
C MET A 146 7.34 2.10 0.70
N PHE A 147 6.31 2.54 1.43
CA PHE A 147 6.38 2.67 2.89
C PHE A 147 6.30 1.30 3.56
N VAL A 148 5.31 0.51 3.16
CA VAL A 148 5.01 -0.83 3.68
C VAL A 148 4.88 -1.80 2.52
N ASN A 149 5.61 -2.91 2.57
CA ASN A 149 5.43 -3.97 1.58
C ASN A 149 4.10 -4.71 1.80
N ASN A 150 3.32 -4.86 0.76
CA ASN A 150 1.98 -5.43 0.78
C ASN A 150 1.95 -6.96 0.96
N GLU A 151 3.08 -7.66 0.79
CA GLU A 151 3.16 -9.11 0.90
C GLU A 151 3.68 -9.59 2.26
N ILE A 152 4.76 -8.99 2.75
CA ILE A 152 5.44 -9.41 3.98
C ILE A 152 5.34 -8.40 5.13
N GLY A 153 4.77 -7.22 4.86
CA GLY A 153 4.60 -6.18 5.86
C GLY A 153 5.88 -5.47 6.28
N SER A 154 7.00 -5.61 5.56
CA SER A 154 8.24 -4.91 5.88
C SER A 154 8.07 -3.40 5.81
N LEU A 155 8.73 -2.67 6.73
CA LEU A 155 8.74 -1.22 6.81
C LEU A 155 10.05 -0.67 6.23
N GLN A 156 9.96 0.26 5.29
CA GLN A 156 11.14 0.95 4.80
C GLN A 156 11.49 2.17 5.69
N PRO A 157 12.78 2.48 5.86
CA PRO A 157 13.25 3.59 6.70
C PRO A 157 13.05 4.94 6.00
N ILE A 158 11.79 5.32 5.74
CA ILE A 158 11.42 6.45 4.86
C ILE A 158 12.00 7.80 5.32
N ALA A 159 12.00 8.06 6.62
CA ALA A 159 12.55 9.32 7.15
C ALA A 159 14.06 9.44 6.92
N GLU A 160 14.78 8.34 7.16
CA GLU A 160 16.24 8.24 6.94
C GLU A 160 16.57 8.29 5.45
N VAL A 161 15.78 7.63 4.61
CA VAL A 161 15.88 7.71 3.14
C VAL A 161 15.70 9.15 2.66
N GLY A 162 14.66 9.83 3.10
CA GLY A 162 14.38 11.21 2.73
C GLY A 162 15.51 12.14 3.17
N ALA A 163 16.03 11.98 4.40
CA ALA A 163 17.15 12.75 4.90
C ALA A 163 18.44 12.50 4.08
N LEU A 164 18.72 11.24 3.74
CA LEU A 164 19.87 10.87 2.90
C LEU A 164 19.77 11.51 1.51
N ILE A 165 18.64 11.36 0.83
CA ILE A 165 18.42 11.93 -0.50
C ILE A 165 18.66 13.44 -0.50
N LYS A 166 18.06 14.17 0.46
CA LYS A 166 18.18 15.64 0.51
C LYS A 166 19.57 16.11 0.88
N ARG A 167 20.30 15.33 1.67
CA ARG A 167 21.74 15.60 1.97
C ARG A 167 22.63 15.39 0.74
N MET A 168 22.36 14.35 -0.06
CA MET A 168 23.13 14.06 -1.28
C MET A 168 22.84 15.07 -2.40
N ASN A 169 21.57 15.31 -2.68
CA ASN A 169 21.10 16.29 -3.65
C ASN A 169 19.66 16.70 -3.36
N PRO A 170 19.40 17.93 -2.86
CA PRO A 170 18.05 18.39 -2.51
C PRO A 170 17.09 18.48 -3.68
N ASN A 171 17.60 18.42 -4.91
CA ASN A 171 16.78 18.47 -6.12
C ASN A 171 16.27 17.09 -6.57
N ILE A 172 16.74 15.99 -6.02
CA ILE A 172 16.20 14.67 -6.29
C ILE A 172 14.81 14.60 -5.64
N LEU A 173 13.80 14.21 -6.42
CA LEU A 173 12.45 14.00 -5.93
C LEU A 173 12.37 12.67 -5.18
N PHE A 174 11.65 12.66 -4.06
CA PHE A 174 11.37 11.46 -3.29
C PHE A 174 9.88 11.15 -3.31
N HIS A 175 9.51 10.06 -3.96
CA HIS A 175 8.18 9.49 -4.01
C HIS A 175 8.06 8.33 -3.04
N VAL A 176 6.91 8.25 -2.34
CA VAL A 176 6.57 7.15 -1.44
C VAL A 176 5.22 6.56 -1.82
N ASP A 177 5.19 5.28 -2.19
CA ASP A 177 3.93 4.53 -2.21
C ASP A 177 3.52 4.23 -0.77
N ALA A 178 2.55 4.99 -0.25
CA ALA A 178 2.03 4.86 1.10
C ALA A 178 0.67 4.12 1.14
N VAL A 179 0.29 3.41 0.09
CA VAL A 179 -0.99 2.71 -0.02
C VAL A 179 -1.23 1.76 1.15
N GLN A 180 -0.22 1.03 1.59
CA GLN A 180 -0.31 0.16 2.78
C GLN A 180 0.07 0.87 4.08
N GLY A 181 0.69 2.04 3.99
CA GLY A 181 1.17 2.80 5.17
C GLY A 181 0.18 3.82 5.70
N PHE A 182 -0.59 4.49 4.83
CA PHE A 182 -1.55 5.50 5.23
C PHE A 182 -2.69 4.87 6.07
N GLY A 183 -3.01 5.51 7.20
CA GLY A 183 -3.97 4.98 8.17
C GLY A 183 -3.44 3.86 9.06
N LYS A 184 -2.16 3.44 8.89
CA LYS A 184 -1.47 2.48 9.76
C LYS A 184 -0.24 3.10 10.43
N PHE A 185 0.24 4.21 9.88
CA PHE A 185 1.35 5.01 10.41
C PHE A 185 1.01 6.49 10.33
N ARG A 186 1.55 7.28 11.26
CA ARG A 186 1.47 8.74 11.20
C ARG A 186 2.53 9.24 10.22
N ILE A 187 2.10 9.65 9.02
CA ILE A 187 2.98 10.10 7.94
C ILE A 187 2.90 11.63 7.85
N TYR A 188 4.04 12.28 7.97
CA TYR A 188 4.17 13.74 7.82
C TYR A 188 5.16 14.03 6.68
N PRO A 189 4.69 14.20 5.44
CA PRO A 189 5.56 14.27 4.27
C PRO A 189 6.69 15.28 4.38
N LYS A 190 6.40 16.50 4.84
CA LYS A 190 7.44 17.54 5.00
C LYS A 190 8.51 17.18 6.03
N LYS A 191 8.12 16.52 7.13
CA LYS A 191 9.06 16.07 8.17
C LYS A 191 9.94 14.91 7.68
N MET A 192 9.41 14.08 6.80
CA MET A 192 10.09 12.90 6.25
C MET A 192 10.80 13.21 4.92
N ASN A 193 10.81 14.47 4.47
CA ASN A 193 11.38 14.91 3.19
C ASN A 193 10.78 14.19 1.97
N ILE A 194 9.50 13.83 2.03
CA ILE A 194 8.74 13.24 0.94
C ILE A 194 8.24 14.37 0.02
N ASP A 195 8.49 14.26 -1.28
CA ASP A 195 8.00 15.21 -2.28
C ASP A 195 6.67 14.78 -2.90
N LEU A 196 6.45 13.45 -3.04
CA LEU A 196 5.23 12.86 -3.56
C LEU A 196 4.84 11.64 -2.73
N MET A 197 3.53 11.45 -2.52
CA MET A 197 3.04 10.28 -1.76
C MET A 197 1.70 9.80 -2.32
N SER A 198 1.65 8.53 -2.68
CA SER A 198 0.45 7.86 -3.21
C SER A 198 -0.37 7.19 -2.12
N VAL A 199 -1.69 7.37 -2.17
CA VAL A 199 -2.64 6.78 -1.21
C VAL A 199 -3.87 6.24 -1.94
N SER A 200 -4.43 5.13 -1.44
CA SER A 200 -5.65 4.52 -1.93
C SER A 200 -6.69 4.33 -0.82
N SER A 201 -7.91 4.74 -1.08
CA SER A 201 -9.00 4.75 -0.09
C SER A 201 -9.39 3.34 0.39
N HIS A 202 -9.42 2.35 -0.50
CA HIS A 202 -9.89 1.00 -0.16
C HIS A 202 -8.98 0.20 0.78
N LYS A 203 -7.85 0.75 1.19
CA LYS A 203 -6.96 0.17 2.22
C LYS A 203 -7.22 0.71 3.62
N ILE A 204 -8.10 1.72 3.74
CA ILE A 204 -8.44 2.39 4.99
C ILE A 204 -9.96 2.40 5.24
N HIS A 205 -10.66 1.37 4.81
CA HIS A 205 -12.12 1.24 4.98
C HIS A 205 -12.96 2.28 4.21
N GLY A 206 -12.35 2.93 3.22
CA GLY A 206 -13.03 3.79 2.26
C GLY A 206 -13.40 3.06 0.96
N PRO A 207 -14.06 3.75 0.00
CA PRO A 207 -14.49 3.18 -1.26
C PRO A 207 -13.32 2.84 -2.19
N LYS A 208 -13.54 1.87 -3.09
CA LYS A 208 -12.70 1.62 -4.26
C LYS A 208 -12.85 2.74 -5.29
N GLY A 209 -11.91 2.87 -6.21
CA GLY A 209 -11.99 3.84 -7.31
C GLY A 209 -11.75 5.29 -6.89
N VAL A 210 -11.10 5.53 -5.77
CA VAL A 210 -10.64 6.84 -5.30
C VAL A 210 -9.36 6.73 -4.49
N GLY A 211 -8.52 7.73 -4.61
CA GLY A 211 -7.28 7.92 -3.87
C GLY A 211 -6.81 9.37 -3.97
N PHE A 212 -5.63 9.64 -3.50
CA PHE A 212 -4.98 10.93 -3.71
C PHE A 212 -3.47 10.80 -3.86
N LEU A 213 -2.90 11.77 -4.54
CA LEU A 213 -1.47 12.03 -4.61
C LEU A 213 -1.16 13.30 -3.82
N TYR A 214 -0.30 13.21 -2.80
CA TYR A 214 0.34 14.37 -2.23
C TYR A 214 1.45 14.83 -3.19
N VAL A 215 1.47 16.12 -3.51
CA VAL A 215 2.46 16.76 -4.40
C VAL A 215 3.00 17.98 -3.73
N GLY A 216 4.26 17.94 -3.30
CA GLY A 216 4.92 19.07 -2.65
C GLY A 216 4.99 20.31 -3.55
N GLU A 217 4.91 21.52 -2.97
CA GLU A 217 4.80 22.80 -3.70
C GLU A 217 5.88 23.02 -4.77
N LYS A 218 7.10 22.49 -4.55
CA LYS A 218 8.25 22.66 -5.45
C LYS A 218 8.36 21.59 -6.53
N VAL A 219 7.48 20.60 -6.52
CA VAL A 219 7.52 19.50 -7.46
C VAL A 219 7.09 19.96 -8.85
N LYS A 220 7.93 19.69 -9.85
CA LYS A 220 7.58 19.85 -11.26
C LYS A 220 7.12 18.50 -11.80
N MET A 221 5.87 18.45 -12.26
CA MET A 221 5.22 17.28 -12.79
C MET A 221 4.39 17.64 -14.01
N LEU A 222 4.41 16.83 -15.06
CA LEU A 222 3.49 16.94 -16.19
C LEU A 222 2.22 16.14 -15.91
N PRO A 223 1.04 16.61 -16.35
CA PRO A 223 -0.18 15.81 -16.30
C PRO A 223 -0.08 14.61 -17.22
N ILE A 224 -0.73 13.51 -16.84
CA ILE A 224 -0.89 12.33 -17.70
C ILE A 224 -2.36 12.15 -18.16
N ASN A 225 -3.30 12.84 -17.51
CA ASN A 225 -4.73 12.83 -17.83
C ASN A 225 -5.13 14.22 -18.30
N TYR A 226 -5.30 14.38 -19.61
CA TYR A 226 -5.65 15.65 -20.24
C TYR A 226 -7.17 15.79 -20.39
N GLY A 227 -7.69 17.04 -20.39
CA GLY A 227 -9.12 17.33 -20.57
C GLY A 227 -9.53 18.69 -20.04
N GLY A 228 -10.64 18.76 -19.30
CA GLY A 228 -11.33 19.99 -18.89
C GLY A 228 -10.71 20.80 -17.76
N GLY A 229 -9.49 20.51 -17.33
CA GLY A 229 -8.73 21.36 -16.42
C GLY A 229 -8.98 21.14 -14.92
N GLN A 230 -9.77 20.14 -14.55
CA GLN A 230 -10.01 19.80 -13.14
C GLN A 230 -8.70 19.53 -12.40
N GLN A 231 -8.73 19.56 -11.09
CA GLN A 231 -7.56 19.38 -10.22
C GLN A 231 -6.35 20.23 -10.70
N ARG A 232 -6.60 21.50 -11.03
CA ARG A 232 -5.58 22.48 -11.48
C ARG A 232 -4.82 22.04 -12.73
N ASN A 233 -5.51 21.50 -13.71
CA ASN A 233 -4.97 20.94 -14.96
C ASN A 233 -4.04 19.73 -14.77
N MET A 234 -3.96 19.18 -13.56
CA MET A 234 -3.08 18.04 -13.29
C MET A 234 -3.80 16.70 -13.49
N ARG A 235 -5.10 16.63 -13.23
CA ARG A 235 -5.91 15.44 -13.42
C ARG A 235 -7.31 15.84 -13.87
N SER A 236 -7.52 15.82 -15.17
CA SER A 236 -8.79 16.18 -15.79
C SER A 236 -9.85 15.09 -15.65
N GLY A 237 -11.10 15.45 -15.78
CA GLY A 237 -12.30 14.61 -15.63
C GLY A 237 -13.10 15.01 -14.40
N THR A 238 -14.44 14.88 -14.49
CA THR A 238 -15.35 15.19 -13.39
C THR A 238 -14.93 14.41 -12.14
N GLU A 239 -14.83 15.12 -11.02
CA GLU A 239 -14.40 14.53 -9.76
C GLU A 239 -15.43 13.52 -9.23
N ASN A 240 -14.93 12.41 -8.68
CA ASN A 240 -15.73 11.41 -7.98
C ASN A 240 -16.11 11.94 -6.58
N VAL A 241 -17.05 12.92 -6.54
CA VAL A 241 -17.43 13.60 -5.29
C VAL A 241 -17.85 12.61 -4.19
N PRO A 242 -18.73 11.61 -4.46
CA PRO A 242 -19.10 10.62 -3.44
C PRO A 242 -17.89 9.83 -2.91
N GLY A 243 -17.02 9.40 -3.83
CA GLY A 243 -15.80 8.67 -3.46
C GLY A 243 -14.82 9.51 -2.64
N ILE A 244 -14.64 10.78 -3.00
CA ILE A 244 -13.77 11.74 -2.28
C ILE A 244 -14.32 12.00 -0.88
N ALA A 245 -15.63 12.24 -0.74
CA ALA A 245 -16.28 12.41 0.56
C ALA A 245 -16.13 11.17 1.43
N GLY A 246 -16.41 9.98 0.87
CA GLY A 246 -16.28 8.70 1.57
C GLY A 246 -14.85 8.40 2.01
N MET A 247 -13.86 8.63 1.14
CA MET A 247 -12.44 8.48 1.49
C MET A 247 -12.03 9.40 2.65
N THR A 248 -12.53 10.63 2.63
CA THR A 248 -12.21 11.62 3.66
C THR A 248 -12.76 11.21 5.01
N LEU A 249 -14.02 10.77 5.06
CA LEU A 249 -14.64 10.27 6.27
C LEU A 249 -13.90 9.01 6.79
N ALA A 250 -13.57 8.07 5.91
CA ALA A 250 -12.79 6.90 6.30
C ALA A 250 -11.42 7.29 6.91
N ALA A 251 -10.72 8.26 6.30
CA ALA A 251 -9.46 8.76 6.84
C ALA A 251 -9.66 9.39 8.24
N GLN A 252 -10.70 10.20 8.44
CA GLN A 252 -11.00 10.78 9.75
C GLN A 252 -11.22 9.69 10.80
N MET A 253 -12.09 8.70 10.53
CA MET A 253 -12.43 7.62 11.44
C MET A 253 -11.19 6.80 11.84
N VAL A 254 -10.33 6.46 10.88
CA VAL A 254 -9.09 5.70 11.13
C VAL A 254 -8.10 6.50 11.99
N TYR A 255 -7.99 7.82 11.79
CA TYR A 255 -7.06 8.63 12.58
C TYR A 255 -7.64 9.08 13.94
N GLU A 256 -8.95 9.01 14.14
CA GLU A 256 -9.61 9.32 15.43
C GLU A 256 -9.24 8.31 16.52
N LYS A 257 -9.24 7.00 16.20
CA LYS A 257 -8.88 5.90 17.12
C LYS A 257 -7.52 5.29 16.83
N PHE A 258 -6.64 6.07 16.19
CA PHE A 258 -5.40 5.55 15.59
C PHE A 258 -4.54 4.73 16.56
N ASP A 259 -4.25 5.26 17.75
CA ASP A 259 -3.30 4.61 18.67
C ASP A 259 -3.93 3.33 19.26
N GLU A 260 -5.22 3.34 19.61
CA GLU A 260 -5.97 2.18 20.10
C GLU A 260 -6.05 1.07 19.05
N ASP A 261 -6.41 1.43 17.81
CA ASP A 261 -6.54 0.48 16.72
C ASP A 261 -5.19 -0.15 16.34
N MET A 262 -4.11 0.64 16.34
CA MET A 262 -2.77 0.11 16.05
C MET A 262 -2.26 -0.81 17.15
N ASP A 263 -2.47 -0.49 18.42
CA ASP A 263 -2.11 -1.37 19.53
C ASP A 263 -2.88 -2.69 19.45
N LYS A 264 -4.20 -2.64 19.23
CA LYS A 264 -5.03 -3.85 18.98
C LYS A 264 -4.50 -4.71 17.84
N LEU A 265 -4.17 -4.09 16.70
CA LEU A 265 -3.65 -4.82 15.55
C LEU A 265 -2.31 -5.49 15.83
N TYR A 266 -1.40 -4.84 16.56
CA TYR A 266 -0.14 -5.45 16.99
C TYR A 266 -0.34 -6.60 17.97
N GLU A 267 -1.27 -6.49 18.91
CA GLU A 267 -1.63 -7.56 19.83
C GLU A 267 -2.19 -8.78 19.09
N LEU A 268 -3.11 -8.58 18.14
CA LEU A 268 -3.66 -9.65 17.30
C LEU A 268 -2.57 -10.31 16.45
N LYS A 269 -1.69 -9.52 15.86
CA LYS A 269 -0.55 -10.00 15.06
C LYS A 269 0.40 -10.87 15.90
N GLU A 270 0.80 -10.38 17.06
CA GLU A 270 1.66 -11.12 17.99
C GLU A 270 0.99 -12.43 18.41
N TYR A 271 -0.29 -12.37 18.79
CA TYR A 271 -1.07 -13.54 19.17
C TYR A 271 -1.14 -14.58 18.04
N PHE A 272 -1.43 -14.13 16.82
CA PHE A 272 -1.48 -15.00 15.64
C PHE A 272 -0.12 -15.64 15.36
N ILE A 273 0.98 -14.87 15.35
CA ILE A 273 2.32 -15.37 15.06
C ILE A 273 2.76 -16.41 16.13
N LYS A 274 2.47 -16.17 17.41
CA LYS A 274 2.71 -17.15 18.47
C LYS A 274 1.94 -18.45 18.26
N GLY A 275 0.72 -18.37 17.73
CA GLY A 275 -0.08 -19.54 17.33
C GLY A 275 0.54 -20.29 16.15
N ILE A 276 1.00 -19.56 15.12
CA ILE A 276 1.66 -20.14 13.95
C ILE A 276 2.93 -20.91 14.34
N TYR A 277 3.77 -20.38 15.22
CA TYR A 277 5.02 -21.05 15.63
C TYR A 277 4.81 -22.33 16.48
N LYS A 278 3.58 -22.60 16.94
CA LYS A 278 3.23 -23.90 17.57
C LYS A 278 3.04 -25.04 16.56
N MET A 279 2.92 -24.70 15.28
CA MET A 279 2.70 -25.67 14.20
C MET A 279 4.04 -25.98 13.51
N GLU A 280 4.36 -27.27 13.38
CA GLU A 280 5.60 -27.72 12.74
C GLU A 280 5.64 -27.29 11.25
N GLY A 281 6.85 -26.90 10.78
CA GLY A 281 7.08 -26.55 9.37
C GLY A 281 6.43 -25.25 8.93
N MET A 282 6.19 -24.31 9.85
CA MET A 282 5.75 -22.97 9.60
C MET A 282 6.91 -21.99 9.69
N GLN A 283 6.91 -21.01 8.76
CA GLN A 283 7.85 -19.89 8.78
C GLN A 283 7.11 -18.59 8.55
N VAL A 284 7.35 -17.58 9.39
CA VAL A 284 6.88 -16.21 9.16
C VAL A 284 7.94 -15.44 8.40
N ASN A 285 7.56 -14.84 7.25
CA ASN A 285 8.46 -14.11 6.38
C ASN A 285 8.54 -12.63 6.76
N GLY A 286 9.69 -11.99 6.55
CA GLY A 286 9.91 -10.57 6.84
C GLY A 286 10.16 -10.25 8.33
N LEU A 287 10.11 -11.25 9.23
CA LEU A 287 10.54 -11.11 10.61
C LEU A 287 11.89 -11.80 10.81
N ILE A 288 12.74 -11.21 11.65
CA ILE A 288 14.00 -11.83 12.08
C ILE A 288 13.70 -12.63 13.35
N PRO A 289 13.80 -13.97 13.33
CA PRO A 289 13.38 -14.83 14.45
C PRO A 289 14.13 -14.56 15.78
N GLU A 290 15.40 -14.16 15.68
CA GLU A 290 16.26 -13.92 16.86
C GLU A 290 15.98 -12.59 17.57
N ALA A 291 15.35 -11.65 16.87
CA ALA A 291 15.05 -10.29 17.36
C ALA A 291 13.55 -10.02 17.32
N VAL A 292 12.73 -10.92 17.90
CA VAL A 292 11.27 -10.89 17.75
C VAL A 292 10.67 -9.57 18.27
N ASP A 293 10.83 -8.53 17.43
CA ASP A 293 10.08 -7.28 17.57
C ASP A 293 8.94 -7.28 16.56
N TYR A 294 7.74 -7.64 17.00
CA TYR A 294 6.54 -7.65 16.15
C TYR A 294 6.17 -6.27 15.62
N ARG A 295 6.69 -5.20 16.24
CA ARG A 295 6.50 -3.81 15.81
C ARG A 295 7.50 -3.36 14.74
N SER A 296 8.50 -4.19 14.41
CA SER A 296 9.44 -3.91 13.32
C SER A 296 8.84 -4.04 11.92
N THR A 297 7.62 -4.59 11.80
CA THR A 297 6.85 -4.72 10.56
C THR A 297 5.43 -4.17 10.74
N ALA A 298 4.70 -3.96 9.64
CA ALA A 298 3.35 -3.39 9.66
C ALA A 298 2.38 -4.24 10.51
N PRO A 299 1.45 -3.60 11.26
CA PRO A 299 0.58 -4.29 12.23
C PRO A 299 -0.41 -5.27 11.58
N HIS A 300 -0.76 -5.03 10.32
CA HIS A 300 -1.87 -5.70 9.65
C HIS A 300 -1.45 -6.81 8.68
N VAL A 301 -0.17 -7.07 8.45
CA VAL A 301 0.30 -8.08 7.48
C VAL A 301 1.11 -9.16 8.17
N VAL A 302 0.79 -10.42 7.88
CA VAL A 302 1.59 -11.59 8.25
C VAL A 302 1.71 -12.53 7.05
N SER A 303 2.94 -12.73 6.58
CA SER A 303 3.26 -13.69 5.52
C SER A 303 3.75 -14.99 6.14
N VAL A 304 3.13 -16.11 5.77
CA VAL A 304 3.44 -17.43 6.34
C VAL A 304 3.76 -18.42 5.23
N SER A 305 4.90 -19.04 5.30
CA SER A 305 5.26 -20.19 4.46
C SER A 305 4.93 -21.50 5.18
N VAL A 306 4.26 -22.43 4.48
CA VAL A 306 3.76 -23.68 5.03
C VAL A 306 4.45 -24.85 4.33
N ALA A 307 5.48 -25.43 4.95
CA ALA A 307 6.24 -26.51 4.35
C ALA A 307 5.34 -27.70 3.95
N GLY A 308 5.47 -28.14 2.68
CA GLY A 308 4.77 -29.31 2.17
C GLY A 308 3.30 -29.12 1.81
N VAL A 309 2.80 -27.87 1.75
CA VAL A 309 1.43 -27.57 1.27
C VAL A 309 1.50 -26.41 0.27
N ARG A 310 0.93 -26.60 -0.92
CA ARG A 310 0.85 -25.52 -1.92
C ARG A 310 -0.12 -24.44 -1.45
N SER A 311 0.23 -23.19 -1.67
CA SER A 311 -0.57 -22.02 -1.26
C SER A 311 -2.00 -22.04 -1.83
N GLU A 312 -2.19 -22.40 -3.10
CA GLU A 312 -3.52 -22.54 -3.72
C GLU A 312 -4.39 -23.60 -3.03
N VAL A 313 -3.79 -24.75 -2.69
CA VAL A 313 -4.50 -25.82 -1.99
C VAL A 313 -4.94 -25.36 -0.61
N LEU A 314 -4.06 -24.71 0.13
CA LEU A 314 -4.34 -24.19 1.46
C LEU A 314 -5.38 -23.06 1.42
N LEU A 315 -5.28 -22.17 0.43
CA LEU A 315 -6.24 -21.08 0.22
C LEU A 315 -7.66 -21.61 0.05
N HIS A 316 -7.88 -22.53 -0.88
CA HIS A 316 -9.21 -23.10 -1.12
C HIS A 316 -9.70 -23.95 0.05
N ALA A 317 -8.82 -24.68 0.72
CA ALA A 317 -9.18 -25.47 1.89
C ALA A 317 -9.60 -24.58 3.09
N LEU A 318 -9.01 -23.39 3.25
CA LEU A 318 -9.44 -22.40 4.24
C LEU A 318 -10.74 -21.70 3.81
N GLU A 319 -10.88 -21.37 2.52
CA GLU A 319 -12.12 -20.82 1.94
C GLU A 319 -13.32 -21.73 2.19
N ASP A 320 -13.18 -23.05 2.03
CA ASP A 320 -14.20 -24.04 2.35
C ASP A 320 -14.64 -24.02 3.84
N LYS A 321 -13.79 -23.46 4.71
CA LYS A 321 -14.09 -23.20 6.13
C LYS A 321 -14.55 -21.77 6.42
N GLY A 322 -14.78 -20.98 5.37
CA GLY A 322 -15.18 -19.57 5.48
C GLY A 322 -14.06 -18.62 5.89
N ILE A 323 -12.79 -19.01 5.71
CA ILE A 323 -11.62 -18.19 6.04
C ILE A 323 -11.00 -17.68 4.73
N TYR A 324 -11.08 -16.37 4.50
CA TYR A 324 -10.60 -15.71 3.29
C TYR A 324 -9.23 -15.08 3.51
N ILE A 325 -8.23 -15.57 2.77
CA ILE A 325 -6.84 -15.15 2.81
C ILE A 325 -6.32 -14.90 1.39
N SER A 326 -5.06 -14.49 1.25
CA SER A 326 -4.41 -14.34 -0.05
C SER A 326 -3.21 -15.27 -0.19
N ALA A 327 -3.00 -15.81 -1.39
CA ALA A 327 -1.69 -16.34 -1.78
C ALA A 327 -0.78 -15.16 -2.10
N GLY A 328 0.48 -15.17 -1.65
CA GLY A 328 1.42 -14.05 -1.76
C GLY A 328 1.61 -13.48 -3.17
N SER A 329 1.26 -14.25 -4.21
CA SER A 329 1.33 -13.87 -5.63
C SER A 329 -0.03 -13.50 -6.26
N ALA A 330 -1.10 -13.34 -5.48
CA ALA A 330 -2.50 -13.25 -5.97
C ALA A 330 -2.88 -11.95 -6.72
N CYS A 331 -1.97 -11.00 -6.92
CA CYS A 331 -2.27 -9.76 -7.66
C CYS A 331 -2.03 -9.83 -9.17
N ALA A 332 -1.59 -10.94 -9.72
CA ALA A 332 -1.32 -11.08 -11.15
C ALA A 332 -2.20 -12.16 -11.77
N SER A 333 -3.27 -11.73 -12.46
CA SER A 333 -3.92 -12.41 -13.60
C SER A 333 -3.52 -13.88 -13.84
N ASN A 334 -4.43 -14.81 -13.69
CA ASN A 334 -4.53 -16.16 -14.31
C ASN A 334 -3.25 -16.97 -14.62
N LYS A 335 -2.06 -16.54 -14.19
CA LYS A 335 -0.80 -17.29 -14.29
C LYS A 335 -0.11 -17.25 -12.93
N PRO A 336 0.27 -18.39 -12.36
CA PRO A 336 1.06 -18.45 -11.13
C PRO A 336 2.44 -17.83 -11.41
N GLN A 337 2.62 -16.57 -11.03
CA GLN A 337 3.92 -15.93 -11.02
C GLN A 337 4.49 -15.99 -9.62
N THR A 338 5.73 -16.43 -9.50
CA THR A 338 6.46 -16.41 -8.23
C THR A 338 6.64 -14.96 -7.78
N SER A 339 6.34 -14.68 -6.53
CA SER A 339 6.51 -13.34 -5.94
C SER A 339 7.94 -12.83 -6.04
N GLU A 340 8.13 -11.66 -6.63
CA GLU A 340 9.43 -10.98 -6.69
C GLU A 340 9.90 -10.56 -5.28
N THR A 341 8.97 -10.22 -4.38
CA THR A 341 9.27 -9.93 -2.97
C THR A 341 9.90 -11.14 -2.29
N LEU A 342 9.30 -12.33 -2.41
CA LEU A 342 9.82 -13.55 -1.79
C LEU A 342 11.19 -13.96 -2.35
N LYS A 343 11.43 -13.74 -3.63
CA LYS A 343 12.76 -13.91 -4.24
C LYS A 343 13.77 -12.90 -3.71
N ALA A 344 13.37 -11.63 -3.62
CA ALA A 344 14.24 -10.54 -3.21
C ALA A 344 14.73 -10.69 -1.76
N ILE A 345 13.88 -11.21 -0.85
CA ILE A 345 14.29 -11.51 0.54
C ILE A 345 15.11 -12.80 0.67
N GLY A 346 15.37 -13.51 -0.43
CA GLY A 346 16.14 -14.74 -0.43
C GLY A 346 15.42 -15.95 0.15
N LEU A 347 14.07 -15.98 0.09
CA LEU A 347 13.29 -17.14 0.53
C LEU A 347 13.65 -18.36 -0.31
N GLN A 348 13.80 -19.53 0.34
CA GLN A 348 14.12 -20.78 -0.35
C GLN A 348 13.03 -21.15 -1.35
N LYS A 349 13.43 -21.71 -2.51
CA LYS A 349 12.53 -21.98 -3.64
C LYS A 349 11.35 -22.89 -3.27
N GLU A 350 11.56 -23.82 -2.34
CA GLU A 350 10.53 -24.74 -1.86
C GLU A 350 9.35 -24.05 -1.17
N PHE A 351 9.54 -22.81 -0.69
CA PHE A 351 8.50 -22.01 -0.04
C PHE A 351 7.78 -21.04 -0.99
N TRP A 352 8.24 -20.86 -2.23
CA TRP A 352 7.63 -19.88 -3.14
C TRP A 352 6.16 -20.20 -3.44
N ASP A 353 5.85 -21.50 -3.63
CA ASP A 353 4.49 -21.98 -3.92
C ASP A 353 3.70 -22.36 -2.65
N SER A 354 4.27 -22.16 -1.47
CA SER A 354 3.66 -22.54 -0.18
C SER A 354 3.50 -21.36 0.77
N THR A 355 3.61 -20.13 0.25
CA THR A 355 3.48 -18.90 1.04
C THR A 355 2.08 -18.31 0.88
N ILE A 356 1.44 -18.00 1.98
CA ILE A 356 0.15 -17.33 2.10
C ILE A 356 0.29 -16.06 2.93
N ARG A 357 -0.62 -15.11 2.72
CA ARG A 357 -0.66 -13.86 3.46
C ARG A 357 -1.98 -13.75 4.22
N PHE A 358 -1.88 -13.46 5.50
CA PHE A 358 -2.97 -13.01 6.35
C PHE A 358 -2.89 -11.50 6.52
N SER A 359 -4.03 -10.83 6.52
CA SER A 359 -4.04 -9.40 6.81
C SER A 359 -5.28 -8.99 7.58
N PHE A 360 -5.04 -8.30 8.68
CA PHE A 360 -6.02 -7.90 9.69
C PHE A 360 -6.57 -6.51 9.43
N SER A 361 -7.70 -6.20 10.08
CA SER A 361 -8.27 -4.85 10.12
C SER A 361 -8.81 -4.55 11.51
N VAL A 362 -9.31 -3.35 11.70
CA VAL A 362 -9.98 -2.92 12.95
C VAL A 362 -11.19 -3.78 13.31
N PHE A 363 -11.77 -4.48 12.33
CA PHE A 363 -12.89 -5.41 12.53
C PHE A 363 -12.46 -6.81 12.96
N THR A 364 -11.18 -7.15 12.76
CA THR A 364 -10.68 -8.49 13.12
C THR A 364 -10.75 -8.70 14.62
N THR A 365 -11.27 -9.86 15.03
CA THR A 365 -11.41 -10.24 16.44
C THR A 365 -10.46 -11.37 16.84
N LYS A 366 -10.26 -11.54 18.13
CA LYS A 366 -9.44 -12.65 18.65
C LYS A 366 -10.09 -14.00 18.38
N GLU A 367 -11.43 -14.07 18.45
CA GLU A 367 -12.21 -15.28 18.16
C GLU A 367 -12.03 -15.74 16.70
N GLU A 368 -11.94 -14.79 15.75
CA GLU A 368 -11.64 -15.09 14.35
C GLU A 368 -10.22 -15.64 14.18
N ILE A 369 -9.25 -15.10 14.93
CA ILE A 369 -7.87 -15.59 14.96
C ILE A 369 -7.81 -17.00 15.56
N ASP A 370 -8.49 -17.25 16.69
CA ASP A 370 -8.55 -18.56 17.33
C ASP A 370 -9.17 -19.61 16.40
N TYR A 371 -10.28 -19.27 15.74
CA TYR A 371 -10.91 -20.13 14.76
C TYR A 371 -9.95 -20.47 13.61
N THR A 372 -9.27 -19.47 13.06
CA THR A 372 -8.31 -19.66 11.96
C THR A 372 -7.16 -20.58 12.38
N LEU A 373 -6.55 -20.35 13.54
CA LEU A 373 -5.45 -21.16 14.05
C LEU A 373 -5.88 -22.61 14.29
N ASN A 374 -7.08 -22.86 14.86
CA ASN A 374 -7.61 -24.19 15.09
C ASN A 374 -7.85 -24.94 13.77
N VAL A 375 -8.48 -24.29 12.78
CA VAL A 375 -8.70 -24.88 11.45
C VAL A 375 -7.35 -25.22 10.78
N MET A 376 -6.36 -24.33 10.84
CA MET A 376 -5.02 -24.59 10.30
C MET A 376 -4.34 -25.75 11.01
N TYR A 377 -4.44 -25.83 12.34
CA TYR A 377 -3.83 -26.88 13.14
C TYR A 377 -4.35 -28.26 12.75
N ASP A 378 -5.65 -28.41 12.54
CA ASP A 378 -6.29 -29.67 12.15
C ASP A 378 -6.04 -30.01 10.67
N MET A 379 -6.07 -29.03 9.79
CA MET A 379 -6.08 -29.22 8.34
C MET A 379 -4.68 -29.48 7.75
N ILE A 380 -3.66 -28.74 8.19
CA ILE A 380 -2.33 -28.78 7.57
C ILE A 380 -1.70 -30.18 7.60
N PRO A 381 -1.76 -30.93 8.71
CA PRO A 381 -1.25 -32.31 8.74
C PRO A 381 -1.94 -33.24 7.73
N MET A 382 -3.23 -33.02 7.48
CA MET A 382 -3.97 -33.80 6.47
C MET A 382 -3.51 -33.43 5.06
N LEU A 383 -3.43 -32.16 4.73
CA LEU A 383 -3.01 -31.68 3.40
C LEU A 383 -1.60 -32.16 3.04
N ARG A 384 -0.67 -32.20 3.99
CA ARG A 384 0.69 -32.73 3.80
C ARG A 384 0.71 -34.20 3.38
N LYS A 385 -0.23 -35.03 3.86
CA LYS A 385 -0.31 -36.45 3.47
C LYS A 385 -0.66 -36.63 1.99
N TYR A 386 -1.46 -35.72 1.42
CA TYR A 386 -1.84 -35.77 0.00
C TYR A 386 -0.74 -35.24 -0.92
N THR A 387 0.08 -34.31 -0.46
CA THR A 387 1.17 -33.71 -1.27
C THR A 387 2.37 -34.68 -1.41
N ARG A 388 2.63 -35.55 -0.42
CA ARG A 388 3.73 -36.54 -0.45
C ARG A 388 3.52 -37.72 -1.40
N ARG A 389 2.35 -37.83 -2.06
CA ARG A 389 2.00 -38.95 -2.95
C ARG A 389 2.16 -38.64 -4.45
N ARG A 390 2.88 -37.56 -4.79
CA ARG A 390 3.23 -37.24 -6.18
C ARG A 390 4.78 -37.14 -6.29
#